data_1bbfb365e8b4cd901e3e41cf3fcbbe30
#
_entry.id   1bbfb365e8b4cd901e3e41cf3fcbbe30
#
_cell.length_a   1.000
_cell.length_b   1.000
_cell.length_c   1.000
_cell.angle_alpha   90.00
_cell.angle_beta   90.00
_cell.angle_gamma   90.00
#
_symmetry.space_group_name_H-M   'P 1'
#
loop_
_entity.id
_entity.type
_entity.pdbx_description
1 polymer ?
#
loop_
_entity_poly.entity_id
_entity_poly.type
_entity_poly.pdbx_seq_one_letter_code
_entity_poly.pdbx_strand_id
1 'polypeptide(L)'
;TLSFDKKSIQEIMEIGYNTAAAKRDEFVALRGELETYGVDLSQKYHNKKAVNLLEEEIAVTEVVWTGIREEDIPWMVRKSRLDISKPLKKSDIDKAVSFFYGTKAFSNITYYVRKSNEDDSGYQLEFVFKLNEPNSFKLGFRFDSYETAALGFRFAMNEHRLRGFKASLSTKLSYN
;
A
#
# COMPACT_ATOMS: atom_id res chain seq x y z
N THR A 1 8.86 -21.63 -13.56
CA THR A 1 7.90 -21.03 -12.61
C THR A 1 8.65 -20.03 -11.78
N LEU A 2 8.31 -18.73 -11.88
CA LEU A 2 8.89 -17.70 -11.02
C LEU A 2 8.33 -17.92 -9.61
N SER A 3 9.18 -18.33 -8.70
CA SER A 3 8.83 -18.44 -7.29
C SER A 3 9.09 -17.10 -6.62
N PHE A 4 8.07 -16.50 -6.02
CA PHE A 4 8.17 -15.28 -5.22
C PHE A 4 8.27 -15.61 -3.72
N ASP A 5 9.04 -16.64 -3.37
CA ASP A 5 9.34 -16.91 -1.98
C ASP A 5 10.31 -15.86 -1.41
N LYS A 6 10.37 -15.79 -0.07
CA LYS A 6 11.18 -14.79 0.64
C LYS A 6 12.67 -14.85 0.26
N LYS A 7 13.19 -16.05 -0.01
CA LYS A 7 14.61 -16.26 -0.35
C LYS A 7 14.91 -15.71 -1.73
N SER A 8 14.07 -16.04 -2.73
CA SER A 8 14.20 -15.52 -4.09
C SER A 8 14.10 -14.01 -4.16
N ILE A 9 13.23 -13.40 -3.34
CA ILE A 9 13.13 -11.94 -3.25
C ILE A 9 14.41 -11.34 -2.69
N GLN A 10 14.99 -11.93 -1.64
CA GLN A 10 16.24 -11.46 -1.06
C GLN A 10 17.41 -11.57 -2.05
N GLU A 11 17.51 -12.67 -2.76
CA GLU A 11 18.54 -12.87 -3.80
C GLU A 11 18.43 -11.82 -4.92
N ILE A 12 17.22 -11.54 -5.39
CA ILE A 12 16.98 -10.50 -6.41
C ILE A 12 17.37 -9.11 -5.90
N MET A 13 17.05 -8.78 -4.65
CA MET A 13 17.42 -7.51 -4.04
C MET A 13 18.95 -7.38 -3.91
N GLU A 14 19.63 -8.46 -3.51
CA GLU A 14 21.09 -8.48 -3.38
C GLU A 14 21.80 -8.34 -4.74
N ILE A 15 21.31 -9.04 -5.78
CA ILE A 15 21.79 -8.89 -7.14
C ILE A 15 21.62 -7.44 -7.62
N GLY A 16 20.44 -6.84 -7.39
CA GLY A 16 20.16 -5.46 -7.75
C GLY A 16 21.09 -4.47 -7.06
N TYR A 17 21.30 -4.66 -5.75
CA TYR A 17 22.20 -3.83 -4.96
C TYR A 17 23.66 -3.93 -5.48
N ASN A 18 24.15 -5.15 -5.66
CA ASN A 18 25.53 -5.38 -6.12
C ASN A 18 25.75 -4.84 -7.53
N THR A 19 24.75 -4.97 -8.42
CA THR A 19 24.80 -4.41 -9.77
C THR A 19 24.86 -2.88 -9.75
N ALA A 20 24.06 -2.24 -8.91
CA ALA A 20 24.07 -0.79 -8.75
C ALA A 20 25.40 -0.31 -8.10
N ALA A 21 25.90 -1.02 -7.11
CA ALA A 21 27.15 -0.71 -6.44
C ALA A 21 28.36 -0.80 -7.40
N ALA A 22 28.36 -1.80 -8.30
CA ALA A 22 29.41 -1.94 -9.31
C ALA A 22 29.43 -0.80 -10.34
N LYS A 23 28.28 -0.10 -10.52
CA LYS A 23 28.14 1.06 -11.42
C LYS A 23 28.32 2.41 -10.73
N ARG A 24 28.81 2.42 -9.51
CA ARG A 24 28.94 3.65 -8.72
C ARG A 24 29.74 4.74 -9.44
N ASP A 25 30.85 4.36 -10.09
CA ASP A 25 31.73 5.32 -10.77
C ASP A 25 31.02 5.94 -11.99
N GLU A 26 30.22 5.15 -12.71
CA GLU A 26 29.38 5.65 -13.81
C GLU A 26 28.35 6.69 -13.31
N PHE A 27 27.73 6.44 -12.15
CA PHE A 27 26.79 7.40 -11.55
C PHE A 27 27.48 8.67 -11.07
N VAL A 28 28.72 8.56 -10.54
CA VAL A 28 29.51 9.74 -10.14
C VAL A 28 29.90 10.57 -11.37
N ALA A 29 30.30 9.94 -12.47
CA ALA A 29 30.61 10.63 -13.73
C ALA A 29 29.37 11.34 -14.28
N LEU A 30 28.24 10.64 -14.34
CA LEU A 30 26.95 11.22 -14.79
C LEU A 30 26.52 12.42 -13.93
N ARG A 31 26.73 12.33 -12.63
CA ARG A 31 26.48 13.44 -11.73
C ARG A 31 27.30 14.67 -12.10
N GLY A 32 28.60 14.48 -12.34
CA GLY A 32 29.50 15.57 -12.77
C GLY A 32 29.05 16.20 -14.08
N GLU A 33 28.61 15.40 -15.06
CA GLU A 33 28.04 15.90 -16.31
C GLU A 33 26.78 16.75 -16.09
N LEU A 34 25.84 16.27 -15.26
CA LEU A 34 24.62 17.00 -14.94
C LEU A 34 24.89 18.35 -14.25
N GLU A 35 25.88 18.41 -13.39
CA GLU A 35 26.32 19.65 -12.73
C GLU A 35 26.87 20.66 -13.79
N THR A 36 27.55 20.19 -14.84
CA THR A 36 28.02 21.06 -15.93
C THR A 36 26.89 21.62 -16.78
N TYR A 37 25.76 20.94 -16.86
CA TYR A 37 24.53 21.44 -17.51
C TYR A 37 23.69 22.36 -16.63
N GLY A 38 24.19 22.74 -15.43
CA GLY A 38 23.52 23.66 -14.53
C GLY A 38 22.40 23.03 -13.72
N VAL A 39 22.33 21.71 -13.67
CA VAL A 39 21.40 21.01 -12.78
C VAL A 39 21.92 21.13 -11.36
N ASP A 40 21.18 21.84 -10.50
CA ASP A 40 21.53 21.93 -9.08
C ASP A 40 21.22 20.60 -8.35
N LEU A 41 22.23 19.75 -8.28
CA LEU A 41 22.16 18.49 -7.55
C LEU A 41 22.48 18.67 -6.04
N SER A 42 22.75 19.91 -5.59
CA SER A 42 22.95 20.23 -4.18
C SER A 42 21.62 20.33 -3.44
N GLN A 43 20.48 20.44 -4.11
CA GLN A 43 19.24 20.05 -3.51
C GLN A 43 19.36 18.59 -3.08
N LYS A 44 20.04 18.42 -1.96
CA LYS A 44 19.89 17.20 -1.20
C LYS A 44 18.39 16.96 -1.18
N TYR A 45 17.92 15.98 -1.96
CA TYR A 45 16.77 15.24 -1.49
C TYR A 45 17.12 15.04 -0.02
N HIS A 46 16.46 15.80 0.81
CA HIS A 46 16.59 15.62 2.22
C HIS A 46 16.14 14.17 2.37
N ASN A 47 17.10 13.24 2.33
CA ASN A 47 16.96 11.97 2.96
C ASN A 47 16.72 12.35 4.42
N LYS A 48 15.48 12.76 4.70
CA LYS A 48 14.95 12.75 6.04
C LYS A 48 15.34 11.35 6.45
N LYS A 49 16.31 11.20 7.36
CA LYS A 49 16.88 9.92 7.77
C LYS A 49 15.78 8.92 7.76
N ALA A 50 15.83 7.94 6.83
CA ALA A 50 14.78 6.94 6.75
C ALA A 50 14.76 6.29 8.12
N VAL A 51 13.66 6.47 8.83
CA VAL A 51 13.52 5.93 10.18
C VAL A 51 13.57 4.42 10.00
N ASN A 52 14.51 3.77 10.66
CA ASN A 52 14.57 2.31 10.64
C ASN A 52 13.45 1.75 11.54
N LEU A 53 12.24 1.76 11.04
CA LEU A 53 11.06 1.23 11.73
C LEU A 53 11.17 -0.25 12.10
N LEU A 54 12.19 -0.95 11.62
CA LEU A 54 12.40 -2.37 11.95
C LEU A 54 12.94 -2.55 13.37
N GLU A 55 13.67 -1.56 13.89
CA GLU A 55 14.42 -1.66 15.12
C GLU A 55 14.03 -0.60 16.17
N GLU A 56 13.36 0.48 15.74
CA GLU A 56 13.07 1.62 16.61
C GLU A 56 11.57 1.74 16.91
N GLU A 57 11.29 2.14 18.14
CA GLU A 57 9.98 2.65 18.54
C GLU A 57 9.91 4.13 18.22
N ILE A 58 8.83 4.57 17.59
CA ILE A 58 8.65 5.97 17.22
C ILE A 58 7.52 6.61 18.04
N ALA A 59 7.76 7.80 18.55
CA ALA A 59 6.72 8.63 19.16
C ALA A 59 5.92 9.34 18.06
N VAL A 60 4.71 8.88 17.81
CA VAL A 60 3.80 9.49 16.82
C VAL A 60 2.98 10.55 17.53
N THR A 61 3.09 11.80 17.09
CA THR A 61 2.34 12.94 17.64
C THR A 61 1.06 13.21 16.84
N GLU A 62 1.04 12.84 15.56
CA GLU A 62 -0.09 13.10 14.68
C GLU A 62 -0.31 11.93 13.71
N VAL A 63 -1.59 11.64 13.42
CA VAL A 63 -1.97 10.68 12.37
C VAL A 63 -2.82 11.38 11.31
N VAL A 64 -2.33 11.38 10.07
CA VAL A 64 -3.01 11.96 8.92
C VAL A 64 -3.66 10.85 8.09
N TRP A 65 -4.90 11.08 7.66
CA TRP A 65 -5.71 10.13 6.93
C TRP A 65 -6.06 10.71 5.55
N THR A 66 -5.47 10.18 4.51
CA THR A 66 -5.65 10.64 3.13
C THR A 66 -6.41 9.61 2.31
N GLY A 67 -7.41 10.03 1.53
CA GLY A 67 -8.16 9.14 0.63
C GLY A 67 -9.33 8.41 1.28
N ILE A 68 -9.72 8.79 2.51
CA ILE A 68 -10.97 8.36 3.18
C ILE A 68 -11.80 9.56 3.58
N ARG A 69 -13.07 9.32 3.89
CA ARG A 69 -13.98 10.38 4.32
C ARG A 69 -13.78 10.67 5.80
N GLU A 70 -13.90 11.91 6.19
CA GLU A 70 -13.74 12.36 7.58
C GLU A 70 -14.68 11.60 8.55
N GLU A 71 -15.90 11.31 8.11
CA GLU A 71 -16.89 10.56 8.91
C GLU A 71 -16.48 9.12 9.23
N ASP A 72 -15.56 8.55 8.46
CA ASP A 72 -15.06 7.18 8.64
C ASP A 72 -13.83 7.12 9.56
N ILE A 73 -13.10 8.22 9.72
CA ILE A 73 -11.87 8.30 10.52
C ILE A 73 -12.07 7.81 11.97
N PRO A 74 -13.09 8.25 12.73
CA PRO A 74 -13.26 7.81 14.11
C PRO A 74 -13.48 6.30 14.23
N TRP A 75 -14.11 5.69 13.24
CA TRP A 75 -14.29 4.25 13.20
C TRP A 75 -12.96 3.53 12.90
N MET A 76 -12.16 4.05 11.96
CA MET A 76 -10.86 3.51 11.59
C MET A 76 -9.90 3.54 12.79
N VAL A 77 -9.79 4.68 13.46
CA VAL A 77 -8.98 4.87 14.67
C VAL A 77 -9.34 3.83 15.73
N ARG A 78 -10.64 3.74 16.07
CA ARG A 78 -11.10 2.81 17.11
C ARG A 78 -10.85 1.33 16.75
N LYS A 79 -11.01 0.97 15.49
CA LYS A 79 -10.92 -0.44 15.05
C LYS A 79 -9.50 -0.89 14.75
N SER A 80 -8.62 0.00 14.33
CA SER A 80 -7.21 -0.30 14.10
C SER A 80 -6.46 -0.65 15.38
N ARG A 81 -6.99 -0.21 16.54
CA ARG A 81 -6.32 -0.32 17.84
C ARG A 81 -4.95 0.37 17.87
N LEU A 82 -4.73 1.33 16.99
CA LEU A 82 -3.52 2.12 16.94
C LEU A 82 -3.56 3.10 18.12
N ASP A 83 -2.69 2.88 19.09
CA ASP A 83 -2.60 3.72 20.30
C ASP A 83 -1.37 4.62 20.20
N ILE A 84 -1.59 5.87 19.78
CA ILE A 84 -0.53 6.88 19.63
C ILE A 84 -0.09 7.51 20.96
N SER A 85 -0.72 7.16 22.06
CA SER A 85 -0.25 7.60 23.39
C SER A 85 1.05 6.93 23.82
N LYS A 86 1.48 5.93 23.11
CA LYS A 86 2.70 5.15 23.32
C LYS A 86 3.56 5.16 22.07
N PRO A 87 4.87 4.98 22.21
CA PRO A 87 5.73 4.74 21.06
C PRO A 87 5.25 3.51 20.26
N LEU A 88 5.18 3.68 18.96
CA LEU A 88 4.71 2.66 18.03
C LEU A 88 5.89 1.88 17.44
N LYS A 89 5.72 0.57 17.36
CA LYS A 89 6.58 -0.31 16.57
C LYS A 89 6.01 -0.49 15.17
N LYS A 90 6.86 -0.84 14.23
CA LYS A 90 6.42 -1.25 12.89
C LYS A 90 5.32 -2.31 12.94
N SER A 91 5.44 -3.27 13.86
CA SER A 91 4.45 -4.34 14.03
C SER A 91 3.03 -3.83 14.36
N ASP A 92 2.92 -2.68 15.04
CA ASP A 92 1.62 -2.12 15.41
C ASP A 92 0.99 -1.41 14.21
N ILE A 93 1.81 -0.73 13.42
CA ILE A 93 1.39 -0.13 12.14
C ILE A 93 0.97 -1.24 11.16
N ASP A 94 1.76 -2.31 11.04
CA ASP A 94 1.45 -3.45 10.16
C ASP A 94 0.14 -4.15 10.56
N LYS A 95 -0.16 -4.28 11.86
CA LYS A 95 -1.44 -4.81 12.35
C LYS A 95 -2.60 -3.90 11.95
N ALA A 96 -2.43 -2.58 12.07
CA ALA A 96 -3.45 -1.61 11.64
C ALA A 96 -3.70 -1.71 10.13
N VAL A 97 -2.63 -1.76 9.32
CA VAL A 97 -2.73 -1.93 7.87
C VAL A 97 -3.41 -3.25 7.51
N SER A 98 -3.05 -4.34 8.19
CA SER A 98 -3.68 -5.65 7.97
C SER A 98 -5.18 -5.62 8.29
N PHE A 99 -5.56 -4.94 9.36
CA PHE A 99 -6.97 -4.71 9.69
C PHE A 99 -7.68 -3.94 8.57
N PHE A 100 -7.07 -2.86 8.06
CA PHE A 100 -7.66 -2.06 6.99
C PHE A 100 -7.85 -2.86 5.70
N TYR A 101 -6.87 -3.66 5.30
CA TYR A 101 -7.02 -4.59 4.18
C TYR A 101 -8.12 -5.63 4.42
N GLY A 102 -8.27 -6.10 5.66
CA GLY A 102 -9.32 -7.04 6.06
C GLY A 102 -10.74 -6.52 5.83
N THR A 103 -10.93 -5.21 5.77
CA THR A 103 -12.24 -4.58 5.44
C THR A 103 -12.63 -4.80 3.99
N LYS A 104 -11.67 -5.11 3.10
CA LYS A 104 -11.84 -5.21 1.64
C LYS A 104 -12.38 -3.94 0.98
N ALA A 105 -12.31 -2.81 1.67
CA ALA A 105 -12.74 -1.50 1.14
C ALA A 105 -11.65 -0.83 0.30
N PHE A 106 -10.40 -1.24 0.48
CA PHE A 106 -9.25 -0.60 -0.13
C PHE A 106 -8.53 -1.52 -1.10
N SER A 107 -8.11 -0.97 -2.23
CA SER A 107 -7.26 -1.63 -3.24
C SER A 107 -5.78 -1.46 -2.90
N ASN A 108 -5.43 -0.33 -2.28
CA ASN A 108 -4.08 -0.07 -1.83
C ASN A 108 -4.08 0.75 -0.54
N ILE A 109 -3.12 0.47 0.33
CA ILE A 109 -2.87 1.23 1.56
C ILE A 109 -1.36 1.41 1.66
N THR A 110 -0.94 2.66 1.71
CA THR A 110 0.45 3.02 1.92
C THR A 110 0.54 3.87 3.17
N TYR A 111 1.62 3.79 3.91
CA TYR A 111 1.86 4.70 5.01
C TYR A 111 3.24 5.35 4.90
N TYR A 112 3.33 6.55 5.43
CA TYR A 112 4.56 7.32 5.51
C TYR A 112 4.78 7.78 6.94
N VAL A 113 6.02 7.70 7.39
CA VAL A 113 6.45 8.26 8.67
C VAL A 113 7.37 9.41 8.38
N ARG A 114 7.01 10.59 8.86
CA ARG A 114 7.79 11.82 8.66
C ARG A 114 8.05 12.47 10.00
N LYS A 115 9.17 13.19 10.14
CA LYS A 115 9.34 14.06 11.31
C LYS A 115 8.23 15.11 11.33
N SER A 116 7.65 15.34 12.50
CA SER A 116 6.69 16.43 12.68
C SER A 116 7.39 17.77 12.42
N ASN A 117 6.68 18.69 11.77
CA ASN A 117 7.20 20.03 11.51
C ASN A 117 7.02 20.95 12.75
N GLU A 118 6.15 20.56 13.68
CA GLU A 118 5.79 21.38 14.83
C GLU A 118 6.64 21.06 16.08
N ASP A 119 7.12 19.82 16.18
CA ASP A 119 7.90 19.36 17.31
C ASP A 119 9.10 18.54 16.82
N ASP A 120 10.31 18.98 17.11
CA ASP A 120 11.55 18.30 16.62
C ASP A 120 11.71 16.88 17.22
N SER A 121 10.85 16.50 18.16
CA SER A 121 10.88 15.23 18.89
C SER A 121 9.88 14.17 18.42
N GLY A 122 8.90 14.54 17.59
CA GLY A 122 7.79 13.66 17.21
C GLY A 122 7.77 13.26 15.72
N TYR A 123 6.96 12.26 15.42
CA TYR A 123 6.72 11.80 14.05
C TYR A 123 5.25 11.94 13.68
N GLN A 124 5.00 12.31 12.44
CA GLN A 124 3.69 12.24 11.79
C GLN A 124 3.57 10.92 11.05
N LEU A 125 2.49 10.18 11.29
CA LEU A 125 2.14 8.97 10.57
C LEU A 125 1.01 9.28 9.60
N GLU A 126 1.29 9.23 8.29
CA GLU A 126 0.29 9.43 7.25
C GLU A 126 -0.12 8.10 6.64
N PHE A 127 -1.42 7.78 6.66
CA PHE A 127 -1.98 6.69 5.89
C PHE A 127 -2.64 7.22 4.61
N VAL A 128 -2.27 6.63 3.47
CA VAL A 128 -2.87 6.95 2.17
C VAL A 128 -3.65 5.74 1.69
N PHE A 129 -4.96 5.92 1.53
CA PHE A 129 -5.89 4.88 1.13
C PHE A 129 -6.35 5.07 -0.31
N LYS A 130 -6.35 4.00 -1.07
CA LYS A 130 -7.00 3.93 -2.37
C LYS A 130 -8.20 2.99 -2.25
N LEU A 131 -9.39 3.51 -2.45
CA LEU A 131 -10.61 2.73 -2.38
C LEU A 131 -10.65 1.67 -3.50
N ASN A 132 -11.30 0.55 -3.20
CA ASN A 132 -11.67 -0.43 -4.23
C ASN A 132 -12.76 0.15 -5.14
N GLU A 133 -12.80 -0.35 -6.36
CA GLU A 133 -13.92 -0.04 -7.27
C GLU A 133 -15.23 -0.53 -6.64
N PRO A 134 -16.26 0.34 -6.63
CA PRO A 134 -17.47 0.05 -5.87
C PRO A 134 -18.32 -1.06 -6.49
N ASN A 135 -18.29 -1.15 -7.81
CA ASN A 135 -19.18 -2.04 -8.56
C ASN A 135 -18.37 -2.88 -9.54
N SER A 136 -18.72 -4.14 -9.67
CA SER A 136 -18.16 -5.02 -10.70
C SER A 136 -19.26 -5.81 -11.40
N PHE A 137 -19.14 -5.86 -12.71
CA PHE A 137 -19.91 -6.77 -13.56
C PHE A 137 -18.96 -7.80 -14.15
N LYS A 138 -19.28 -9.07 -14.02
CA LYS A 138 -18.51 -10.17 -14.61
C LYS A 138 -19.41 -11.02 -15.47
N LEU A 139 -19.00 -11.23 -16.71
CA LEU A 139 -19.59 -12.15 -17.65
C LEU A 139 -18.66 -13.34 -17.85
N GLY A 140 -19.17 -14.55 -17.72
CA GLY A 140 -18.42 -15.77 -17.93
C GLY A 140 -19.14 -16.69 -18.91
N PHE A 141 -18.39 -17.25 -19.84
CA PHE A 141 -18.84 -18.28 -20.75
C PHE A 141 -18.08 -19.56 -20.43
N ARG A 142 -18.79 -20.69 -20.46
CA ARG A 142 -18.19 -22.01 -20.34
C ARG A 142 -18.82 -22.94 -21.36
N PHE A 143 -17.96 -23.69 -22.04
CA PHE A 143 -18.36 -24.78 -22.94
C PHE A 143 -17.66 -26.04 -22.44
N ASP A 144 -18.39 -27.08 -22.20
CA ASP A 144 -17.83 -28.39 -21.88
C ASP A 144 -18.70 -29.53 -22.46
N SER A 145 -18.21 -30.75 -22.35
CA SER A 145 -18.89 -31.94 -22.91
C SER A 145 -20.10 -32.37 -22.11
N TYR A 146 -20.29 -31.89 -20.91
CA TYR A 146 -21.45 -32.22 -20.06
C TYR A 146 -22.53 -31.13 -20.12
N GLU A 147 -22.13 -29.87 -20.17
CA GLU A 147 -23.01 -28.74 -20.36
C GLU A 147 -22.65 -28.10 -21.70
N THR A 148 -23.49 -28.29 -22.72
CA THR A 148 -23.22 -27.81 -24.09
C THR A 148 -22.82 -26.34 -24.12
N ALA A 149 -23.46 -25.53 -23.30
CA ALA A 149 -23.09 -24.14 -23.07
C ALA A 149 -23.58 -23.66 -21.71
N ALA A 150 -22.77 -22.89 -21.01
CA ALA A 150 -23.18 -22.20 -19.80
C ALA A 150 -22.82 -20.71 -19.87
N LEU A 151 -23.77 -19.87 -19.52
CA LEU A 151 -23.60 -18.43 -19.42
C LEU A 151 -23.72 -18.01 -17.95
N GLY A 152 -22.67 -17.40 -17.42
CA GLY A 152 -22.62 -16.92 -16.04
C GLY A 152 -22.65 -15.40 -15.97
N PHE A 153 -23.54 -14.85 -15.17
CA PHE A 153 -23.57 -13.43 -14.85
C PHE A 153 -23.28 -13.26 -13.36
N ARG A 154 -22.38 -12.34 -13.06
CA ARG A 154 -22.14 -11.89 -11.68
C ARG A 154 -22.19 -10.39 -11.62
N PHE A 155 -23.07 -9.87 -10.81
CA PHE A 155 -23.15 -8.47 -10.46
C PHE A 155 -22.80 -8.29 -8.98
N ALA A 156 -21.87 -7.41 -8.67
CA ALA A 156 -21.52 -7.09 -7.30
C ALA A 156 -21.57 -5.58 -7.10
N MET A 157 -22.30 -5.14 -6.10
CA MET A 157 -22.38 -3.76 -5.65
C MET A 157 -21.65 -3.62 -4.32
N ASN A 158 -20.74 -2.67 -4.26
CA ASN A 158 -20.12 -2.21 -3.04
C ASN A 158 -20.47 -0.74 -2.84
N GLU A 159 -21.14 -0.40 -1.76
CA GLU A 159 -21.23 0.99 -1.36
C GLU A 159 -19.85 1.46 -0.91
N HIS A 160 -19.43 2.68 -1.30
CA HIS A 160 -18.12 3.27 -0.96
C HIS A 160 -17.92 3.52 0.55
N ARG A 161 -18.84 3.12 1.37
CA ARG A 161 -18.76 3.26 2.82
C ARG A 161 -18.07 2.06 3.44
N LEU A 162 -17.17 2.29 4.37
CA LEU A 162 -16.55 1.22 5.17
C LEU A 162 -17.57 0.33 5.88
N ARG A 163 -18.76 0.88 6.16
CA ARG A 163 -19.94 0.18 6.72
C ARG A 163 -21.04 0.00 5.70
N GLY A 164 -20.72 0.17 4.43
CA GLY A 164 -21.70 0.10 3.36
C GLY A 164 -22.21 -1.31 3.11
N PHE A 165 -23.34 -1.37 2.45
CA PHE A 165 -23.97 -2.61 2.02
C PHE A 165 -23.15 -3.25 0.90
N LYS A 166 -22.92 -4.56 1.03
CA LYS A 166 -22.31 -5.38 -0.03
C LYS A 166 -23.32 -6.42 -0.48
N ALA A 167 -23.75 -6.34 -1.73
CA ALA A 167 -24.60 -7.33 -2.34
C ALA A 167 -23.93 -7.91 -3.59
N SER A 168 -24.07 -9.21 -3.76
CA SER A 168 -23.69 -9.86 -5.01
C SER A 168 -24.77 -10.80 -5.47
N LEU A 169 -25.14 -10.72 -6.74
CA LEU A 169 -26.03 -11.65 -7.41
C LEU A 169 -25.18 -12.41 -8.45
N SER A 170 -25.26 -13.73 -8.40
CA SER A 170 -24.68 -14.56 -9.46
C SER A 170 -25.75 -15.54 -9.96
N THR A 171 -25.89 -15.65 -11.26
CA THR A 171 -26.76 -16.61 -11.90
C THR A 171 -25.98 -17.35 -12.99
N LYS A 172 -26.34 -18.61 -13.18
CA LYS A 172 -25.79 -19.48 -14.25
C LYS A 172 -27.00 -20.01 -15.05
N LEU A 173 -26.95 -19.82 -16.34
CA LEU A 173 -27.89 -20.43 -17.27
C LEU A 173 -27.10 -21.52 -18.01
N SER A 174 -27.54 -22.76 -17.91
CA SER A 174 -26.96 -23.89 -18.65
C SER A 174 -28.03 -24.51 -19.53
N TYR A 175 -27.61 -24.95 -20.70
CA TYR A 175 -28.40 -25.72 -21.67
C TYR A 175 -27.79 -27.09 -21.82
N ASN A 176 -28.60 -28.14 -21.58
CA ASN A 176 -28.23 -29.54 -21.79
C ASN A 176 -28.75 -29.99 -23.13
#